data_53649e181687ae9e28d602509bc20c13
#
_entry.id   53649e181687ae9e28d602509bc20c13
#
_cell.length_a   1.000
_cell.length_b   1.000
_cell.length_c   1.000
_cell.angle_alpha   90.00
_cell.angle_beta   90.00
_cell.angle_gamma   90.00
#
_symmetry.space_group_name_H-M   'P 1'
#
loop_
_entity.id
_entity.type
_entity.pdbx_description
1 polymer ?
#
loop_
_entity_poly.entity_id
_entity_poly.type
_entity_poly.pdbx_seq_one_letter_code
_entity_poly.pdbx_strand_id
1 'polypeptide(L)'
;TREQMATILYRYADFKGYDIESNGNTAYSDSNSISGYARNAVSWAAANLLMKGNADGSFSPKSNTTRAQAAAVFARMIENLE
;
A
#
# COMPACT_ATOMS: atom_id res chain seq x y z
N THR A 1 10.04 3.42 -3.50
CA THR A 1 9.42 4.07 -2.34
C THR A 1 8.19 3.27 -1.88
N ARG A 2 7.71 3.57 -0.69
CA ARG A 2 6.55 2.88 -0.12
C ARG A 2 5.29 3.09 -0.96
N GLU A 3 5.07 4.29 -1.46
CA GLU A 3 3.88 4.54 -2.31
C GLU A 3 4.00 3.86 -3.67
N GLN A 4 5.20 3.76 -4.22
CA GLN A 4 5.42 3.02 -5.47
C GLN A 4 5.18 1.52 -5.24
N MET A 5 5.61 1.00 -4.12
CA MET A 5 5.36 -0.39 -3.74
C MET A 5 3.86 -0.68 -3.66
N ALA A 6 3.12 0.20 -2.98
CA ALA A 6 1.67 0.05 -2.89
C ALA A 6 1.03 0.06 -4.28
N THR A 7 1.50 0.92 -5.18
CA THR A 7 0.99 1.01 -6.54
C THR A 7 1.24 -0.27 -7.33
N ILE A 8 2.42 -0.85 -7.17
CA ILE A 8 2.77 -2.12 -7.83
C ILE A 8 1.85 -3.24 -7.34
N LEU A 9 1.64 -3.33 -6.03
CA LEU A 9 0.76 -4.34 -5.44
C LEU A 9 -0.68 -4.17 -5.94
N TYR A 10 -1.15 -2.95 -6.03
CA TYR A 10 -2.49 -2.62 -6.48
C TYR A 10 -2.70 -3.06 -7.93
N ARG A 11 -1.73 -2.77 -8.79
CA ARG A 11 -1.79 -3.18 -10.20
C ARG A 11 -1.77 -4.69 -10.35
N TYR A 12 -0.95 -5.36 -9.56
CA TYR A 12 -0.90 -6.82 -9.55
C TYR A 12 -2.24 -7.41 -9.13
N ALA A 13 -2.83 -6.86 -8.08
CA ALA A 13 -4.13 -7.32 -7.59
C ALA A 13 -5.22 -7.15 -8.65
N ASP A 14 -5.21 -6.02 -9.36
CA ASP A 14 -6.14 -5.77 -10.45
C ASP A 14 -5.96 -6.81 -11.57
N PHE A 15 -4.71 -7.06 -11.95
CA PHE A 15 -4.38 -8.04 -12.97
C PHE A 15 -4.87 -9.44 -12.61
N LYS A 16 -4.76 -9.82 -11.33
CA LYS A 16 -5.17 -11.14 -10.85
C LYS A 16 -6.67 -11.23 -10.59
N GLY A 17 -7.40 -10.15 -10.74
CA GLY A 17 -8.85 -10.14 -10.51
C GLY A 17 -9.25 -10.06 -9.05
N TYR A 18 -8.34 -9.68 -8.15
CA TYR A 18 -8.67 -9.45 -6.76
C TYR A 18 -9.53 -8.19 -6.60
N ASP A 19 -10.26 -8.11 -5.50
CA ASP A 19 -11.04 -6.92 -5.18
C ASP A 19 -10.09 -5.77 -4.85
N ILE A 20 -10.15 -4.71 -5.67
CA ILE A 20 -9.31 -3.52 -5.49
C ILE A 20 -10.11 -2.29 -5.11
N GLU A 21 -11.32 -2.45 -4.62
CA GLU A 21 -12.13 -1.31 -4.22
C GLU A 21 -11.44 -0.52 -3.10
N SER A 22 -11.48 0.80 -3.23
CA SER A 22 -10.85 1.72 -2.30
C SER A 22 -11.52 3.08 -2.42
N ASN A 23 -11.67 3.77 -1.30
CA ASN A 23 -12.24 5.12 -1.31
C ASN A 23 -11.19 6.22 -1.47
N GLY A 24 -9.91 5.85 -1.56
CA GLY A 24 -8.81 6.80 -1.71
C GLY A 24 -8.51 7.60 -0.44
N ASN A 25 -9.19 7.32 0.66
CA ASN A 25 -9.00 8.02 1.93
C ASN A 25 -7.99 7.29 2.80
N THR A 26 -7.15 8.06 3.48
CA THR A 26 -6.22 7.52 4.46
C THR A 26 -6.27 8.37 5.71
N ALA A 27 -5.98 7.77 6.86
CA ALA A 27 -5.95 8.47 8.14
C ALA A 27 -4.53 8.84 8.57
N TYR A 28 -3.58 8.80 7.65
CA TYR A 28 -2.19 9.12 7.97
C TYR A 28 -1.97 10.61 8.11
N SER A 29 -1.10 11.00 9.03
CA SER A 29 -0.79 12.41 9.27
C SER A 29 -0.15 13.07 8.06
N ASP A 30 0.52 12.31 7.21
CA ASP A 30 1.18 12.79 6.00
C ASP A 30 0.42 12.42 4.72
N SER A 31 -0.90 12.24 4.83
CA SER A 31 -1.70 11.83 3.68
C SER A 31 -1.57 12.80 2.50
N ASN A 32 -1.35 14.09 2.77
CA ASN A 32 -1.15 15.09 1.72
C ASN A 32 0.16 14.89 0.95
N SER A 33 1.11 14.16 1.50
CA SER A 33 2.38 13.83 0.84
C SER A 33 2.27 12.62 -0.06
N ILE A 34 1.17 11.87 0.00
CA ILE A 34 0.95 10.73 -0.88
C ILE A 34 0.60 11.26 -2.28
N SER A 35 1.33 10.81 -3.28
CA SER A 35 1.11 11.22 -4.66
C SER A 35 -0.30 10.82 -5.11
N GLY A 36 -0.93 11.67 -5.95
CA GLY A 36 -2.28 11.40 -6.42
C GLY A 36 -2.44 10.04 -7.07
N TYR A 37 -1.44 9.59 -7.83
CA TYR A 37 -1.50 8.30 -8.50
C TYR A 37 -1.51 7.12 -7.52
N ALA A 38 -1.04 7.31 -6.30
CA ALA A 38 -0.87 6.25 -5.32
C ALA A 38 -1.95 6.24 -4.23
N ARG A 39 -2.84 7.24 -4.19
CA ARG A 39 -3.82 7.36 -3.10
C ARG A 39 -4.71 6.14 -2.97
N ASN A 40 -5.29 5.67 -4.07
CA ASN A 40 -6.16 4.49 -4.03
C ASN A 40 -5.37 3.25 -3.64
N ALA A 41 -4.15 3.12 -4.16
CA ALA A 41 -3.30 1.97 -3.87
C ALA A 41 -2.91 1.93 -2.39
N VAL A 42 -2.55 3.07 -1.80
CA VAL A 42 -2.19 3.14 -0.38
C VAL A 42 -3.40 2.83 0.50
N SER A 43 -4.56 3.41 0.18
CA SER A 43 -5.79 3.14 0.91
C SER A 43 -6.17 1.66 0.84
N TRP A 44 -6.09 1.06 -0.33
CA TRP A 44 -6.36 -0.34 -0.53
C TRP A 44 -5.39 -1.23 0.26
N ALA A 45 -4.10 -0.93 0.20
CA ALA A 45 -3.08 -1.69 0.92
C ALA A 45 -3.28 -1.63 2.43
N ALA A 46 -3.64 -0.46 2.95
CA ALA A 46 -3.92 -0.31 4.37
C ALA A 46 -5.17 -1.09 4.79
N ALA A 47 -6.23 -1.02 4.00
CA ALA A 47 -7.48 -1.72 4.29
C ALA A 47 -7.30 -3.24 4.30
N ASN A 48 -6.39 -3.75 3.47
CA ASN A 48 -6.11 -5.19 3.37
C ASN A 48 -4.94 -5.62 4.25
N LEU A 49 -4.44 -4.73 5.10
CA LEU A 49 -3.36 -5.00 6.06
C LEU A 49 -2.06 -5.41 5.38
N LEU A 50 -1.83 -4.95 4.16
CA LEU A 50 -0.62 -5.29 3.40
C LEU A 50 0.54 -4.38 3.78
N MET A 51 0.25 -3.10 4.01
CA MET A 51 1.24 -2.12 4.44
C MET A 51 0.69 -1.36 5.63
N LYS A 52 1.51 -1.21 6.65
CA LYS A 52 1.12 -0.50 7.86
C LYS A 52 1.74 0.88 7.89
N GLY A 53 1.05 1.81 8.55
CA GLY A 53 1.64 3.10 8.87
C GLY A 53 2.67 2.97 9.99
N ASN A 54 3.35 4.07 10.24
CA ASN A 54 4.33 4.15 11.32
C ASN A 54 3.64 4.41 12.67
N ALA A 55 4.38 4.20 13.75
CA ALA A 55 3.84 4.39 15.10
C ALA A 55 3.41 5.84 15.38
N ASP A 56 3.99 6.81 14.64
CA ASP A 56 3.63 8.23 14.78
C ASP A 56 2.40 8.65 13.96
N GLY A 57 1.75 7.71 13.32
CA GLY A 57 0.56 7.97 12.51
C GLY A 57 0.85 8.34 11.06
N SER A 58 2.12 8.34 10.63
CA SER A 58 2.48 8.64 9.25
C SER A 58 2.59 7.37 8.41
N PHE A 59 2.52 7.51 7.09
CA PHE A 59 2.76 6.40 6.15
C PHE A 59 4.17 6.42 5.59
N SER A 60 4.78 7.60 5.49
CA SER A 60 6.09 7.82 4.88
C SER A 60 6.13 7.37 3.41
N PRO A 61 5.27 7.94 2.55
CA PRO A 61 5.10 7.46 1.17
C PRO A 61 6.38 7.57 0.33
N LYS A 62 7.25 8.51 0.66
CA LYS A 62 8.48 8.75 -0.10
C LYS A 62 9.69 7.98 0.43
N SER A 63 9.53 7.25 1.54
CA SER A 63 10.63 6.44 2.09
C SER A 63 10.90 5.23 1.20
N ASN A 64 12.15 4.81 1.18
CA ASN A 64 12.56 3.65 0.41
C ASN A 64 12.09 2.35 1.06
N THR A 65 11.76 1.38 0.22
CA THR A 65 11.41 0.04 0.66
C THR A 65 12.57 -0.90 0.34
N THR A 66 13.02 -1.67 1.32
CA THR A 66 14.09 -2.65 1.09
C THR A 66 13.52 -3.88 0.37
N ARG A 67 14.43 -4.70 -0.19
CA ARG A 67 14.03 -5.98 -0.81
C ARG A 67 13.34 -6.89 0.18
N ALA A 68 13.84 -6.95 1.41
CA ALA A 68 13.24 -7.79 2.45
C ALA A 68 11.82 -7.32 2.79
N GLN A 69 11.62 -6.01 2.90
CA GLN A 69 10.29 -5.44 3.14
C GLN A 69 9.35 -5.72 1.98
N ALA A 70 9.83 -5.57 0.75
CA ALA A 70 9.02 -5.83 -0.44
C ALA A 70 8.59 -7.30 -0.49
N ALA A 71 9.51 -8.23 -0.22
CA ALA A 71 9.21 -9.65 -0.21
C ALA A 71 8.18 -9.99 0.86
N ALA A 72 8.31 -9.40 2.05
CA ALA A 72 7.37 -9.64 3.15
C ALA A 72 5.97 -9.14 2.80
N VAL A 73 5.86 -7.97 2.16
CA VAL A 73 4.56 -7.42 1.76
C VAL A 73 3.92 -8.29 0.68
N PHE A 74 4.70 -8.75 -0.30
CA PHE A 74 4.19 -9.64 -1.35
C PHE A 74 3.68 -10.95 -0.76
N ALA A 75 4.44 -11.56 0.16
CA ALA A 75 4.03 -12.80 0.82
C ALA A 75 2.71 -12.59 1.57
N ARG A 76 2.59 -11.48 2.27
CA ARG A 76 1.37 -11.15 3.03
C ARG A 76 0.17 -10.97 2.08
N MET A 77 0.39 -10.34 0.93
CA MET A 77 -0.67 -10.18 -0.06
C MET A 77 -1.18 -11.54 -0.54
N ILE A 78 -0.27 -12.45 -0.86
CA ILE A 78 -0.64 -13.80 -1.31
C ILE A 78 -1.44 -14.53 -0.21
N GLU A 79 -0.98 -14.46 1.04
CA GLU A 79 -1.67 -15.10 2.15
C GLU A 79 -3.06 -14.53 2.39
N ASN A 80 -3.21 -13.20 2.26
CA ASN A 80 -4.46 -12.53 2.63
C ASN A 80 -5.50 -12.53 1.49
N LEU A 81 -5.07 -12.59 0.24
CA LEU A 81 -5.97 -12.44 -0.90
C LEU A 81 -6.16 -13.74 -1.69
N GLU A 82 -5.39 -14.75 -1.39
CA GLU A 82 -5.56 -16.10 -1.94
C GLU A 82 -5.90 -17.11 -0.84
#